data_e735c5b0e344f64b585472a4476687e8
#
_entry.id   e735c5b0e344f64b585472a4476687e8
#
_cell.length_a   1.000
_cell.length_b   1.000
_cell.length_c   1.000
_cell.angle_alpha   90.00
_cell.angle_beta   90.00
_cell.angle_gamma   90.00
#
_symmetry.space_group_name_H-M   'P 1'
#
loop_
_entity.id
_entity.type
_entity.pdbx_description
1 polymer ?
#
loop_
_entity_poly.entity_id
_entity_poly.type
_entity_poly.pdbx_seq_one_letter_code
_entity_poly.pdbx_strand_id
1 'polypeptide(L)'
;METYRRIEGLIDFIAESYESAAEIGVGHFPDVALKLRKRGVKVFATDIKQFLYDGVDVIVDDITSPILPHYEGIDLIYSMRPPAELVPYMADLAKTISADVIVKPLSSEYPERWELMINGNTAFFIRKY
;
A
#
# COMPACT_ATOMS: atom_id res chain seq x y z
N MET A 1 11.36 3.45 15.69
CA MET A 1 11.53 4.89 15.86
C MET A 1 11.90 5.57 14.56
N GLU A 2 13.05 5.25 13.96
CA GLU A 2 13.37 5.77 12.64
C GLU A 2 12.32 5.37 11.59
N THR A 3 11.73 4.19 11.72
CA THR A 3 10.68 3.70 10.83
C THR A 3 9.48 4.65 10.79
N TYR A 4 9.07 5.17 11.94
CA TYR A 4 7.94 6.12 12.02
C TYR A 4 8.23 7.40 11.26
N ARG A 5 9.43 7.96 11.41
CA ARG A 5 9.80 9.19 10.72
C ARG A 5 9.86 9.00 9.21
N ARG A 6 10.24 7.79 8.77
CA ARG A 6 10.38 7.49 7.34
C ARG A 6 9.06 7.24 6.64
N ILE A 7 7.97 7.06 7.36
CA ILE A 7 6.66 6.84 6.74
C ILE A 7 5.74 8.07 6.79
N GLU A 8 6.10 9.10 7.56
CA GLU A 8 5.24 10.29 7.67
C GLU A 8 5.00 10.97 6.33
N GLY A 9 6.03 11.13 5.51
CA GLY A 9 5.87 11.72 4.19
C GLY A 9 5.00 10.88 3.27
N LEU A 10 5.07 9.57 3.39
CA LEU A 10 4.20 8.67 2.63
C LEU A 10 2.74 8.81 3.08
N ILE A 11 2.50 8.82 4.38
CA ILE A 11 1.15 8.99 4.93
C ILE A 11 0.55 10.32 4.47
N ASP A 12 1.33 11.39 4.56
CA ASP A 12 0.88 12.71 4.11
C ASP A 12 0.52 12.70 2.63
N PHE A 13 1.37 12.12 1.80
CA PHE A 13 1.13 12.04 0.36
C PHE A 13 -0.16 11.28 0.07
N ILE A 14 -0.34 10.11 0.67
CA ILE A 14 -1.54 9.29 0.44
C ILE A 14 -2.80 10.02 0.93
N ALA A 15 -2.74 10.57 2.14
CA ALA A 15 -3.90 11.25 2.73
C ALA A 15 -4.33 12.46 1.91
N GLU A 16 -3.41 13.17 1.30
CA GLU A 16 -3.69 14.34 0.46
C GLU A 16 -4.15 13.98 -0.96
N SER A 17 -3.83 12.77 -1.44
CA SER A 17 -4.00 12.40 -2.85
C SER A 17 -5.08 11.36 -3.09
N TYR A 18 -5.47 10.57 -2.09
CA TYR A 18 -6.37 9.42 -2.28
C TYR A 18 -7.46 9.38 -1.22
N GLU A 19 -8.63 8.88 -1.61
CA GLU A 19 -9.76 8.72 -0.71
C GLU A 19 -9.86 7.32 -0.12
N SER A 20 -9.37 6.31 -0.87
CA SER A 20 -9.47 4.91 -0.48
C SER A 20 -8.21 4.15 -0.88
N ALA A 21 -7.78 3.23 -0.03
CA ALA A 21 -6.56 2.49 -0.25
C ALA A 21 -6.67 1.06 0.27
N ALA A 22 -5.96 0.15 -0.38
CA ALA A 22 -5.79 -1.21 0.10
C ALA A 22 -4.30 -1.48 0.31
N GLU A 23 -3.93 -1.88 1.52
CA GLU A 23 -2.57 -2.29 1.81
C GLU A 23 -2.39 -3.78 1.53
N ILE A 24 -1.38 -4.12 0.75
CA ILE A 24 -1.07 -5.51 0.41
C ILE A 24 0.04 -6.01 1.32
N GLY A 25 -0.23 -7.14 2.00
CA GLY A 25 0.77 -7.77 2.86
C GLY A 25 1.02 -6.98 4.14
N VAL A 26 -0.01 -6.76 4.93
CA VAL A 26 0.09 -5.94 6.14
C VAL A 26 1.02 -6.55 7.20
N GLY A 27 1.04 -7.88 7.31
CA GLY A 27 1.89 -8.57 8.26
C GLY A 27 1.71 -8.05 9.68
N HIS A 28 2.82 -7.82 10.35
CA HIS A 28 2.84 -7.35 11.74
C HIS A 28 2.99 -5.82 11.86
N PHE A 29 2.78 -5.09 10.75
CA PHE A 29 2.98 -3.64 10.75
C PHE A 29 1.74 -2.91 10.23
N PRO A 30 0.68 -2.78 11.05
CA PRO A 30 -0.54 -2.09 10.63
C PRO A 30 -0.46 -0.57 10.74
N ASP A 31 0.68 -0.02 11.10
CA ASP A 31 0.84 1.38 11.48
C ASP A 31 0.45 2.37 10.38
N VAL A 32 0.79 2.07 9.14
CA VAL A 32 0.47 2.96 8.02
C VAL A 32 -1.04 2.99 7.81
N ALA A 33 -1.68 1.82 7.76
CA ALA A 33 -3.14 1.74 7.58
C ALA A 33 -3.89 2.43 8.71
N LEU A 34 -3.46 2.24 9.96
CA LEU A 34 -4.08 2.88 11.12
C LEU A 34 -3.96 4.40 11.06
N LYS A 35 -2.80 4.91 10.68
CA LYS A 35 -2.57 6.36 10.55
C LYS A 35 -3.35 6.96 9.39
N LEU A 36 -3.47 6.25 8.28
CA LEU A 36 -4.29 6.70 7.16
C LEU A 36 -5.76 6.80 7.55
N ARG A 37 -6.27 5.82 8.30
CA ARG A 37 -7.65 5.87 8.77
C ARG A 37 -7.89 7.08 9.69
N LYS A 38 -6.95 7.40 10.56
CA LYS A 38 -7.02 8.60 11.39
C LYS A 38 -7.05 9.88 10.56
N ARG A 39 -6.47 9.86 9.38
CA ARG A 39 -6.46 10.99 8.45
C ARG A 39 -7.69 11.01 7.53
N GLY A 40 -8.64 10.09 7.72
CA GLY A 40 -9.88 10.07 6.96
C GLY A 40 -9.84 9.26 5.67
N VAL A 41 -8.77 8.53 5.41
CA VAL A 41 -8.69 7.65 4.25
C VAL A 41 -9.42 6.34 4.57
N LYS A 42 -10.24 5.86 3.64
CA LYS A 42 -10.87 4.54 3.77
C LYS A 42 -9.84 3.49 3.43
N VAL A 43 -9.44 2.68 4.40
CA VAL A 43 -8.35 1.71 4.22
C VAL A 43 -8.79 0.35 4.74
N PHE A 44 -8.48 -0.67 3.96
CA PHE A 44 -8.41 -2.04 4.45
C PHE A 44 -7.05 -2.63 4.08
N ALA A 45 -6.69 -3.72 4.72
CA ALA A 45 -5.44 -4.40 4.44
C ALA A 45 -5.71 -5.85 4.02
N THR A 46 -4.75 -6.44 3.35
CA THR A 46 -4.81 -7.86 2.99
C THR A 46 -3.54 -8.56 3.43
N ASP A 47 -3.64 -9.86 3.58
CA ASP A 47 -2.50 -10.73 3.81
C ASP A 47 -2.93 -12.16 3.48
N ILE A 48 -1.96 -13.04 3.20
CA ILE A 48 -2.25 -14.46 3.02
C ILE A 48 -2.57 -15.14 4.34
N LYS A 49 -2.18 -14.53 5.46
CA LYS A 49 -2.50 -14.98 6.82
C LYS A 49 -3.56 -14.09 7.43
N GLN A 50 -4.34 -14.66 8.35
CA GLN A 50 -5.30 -13.88 9.12
C GLN A 50 -4.59 -13.07 10.19
N PHE A 51 -4.83 -11.76 10.17
CA PHE A 51 -4.40 -10.83 11.22
C PHE A 51 -5.62 -10.09 11.75
N LEU A 52 -5.64 -9.82 13.04
CA LEU A 52 -6.70 -9.07 13.68
C LEU A 52 -6.11 -7.83 14.33
N TYR A 53 -6.56 -6.68 13.87
CA TYR A 53 -6.14 -5.38 14.41
C TYR A 53 -7.37 -4.51 14.66
N ASP A 54 -7.39 -3.84 15.81
CA ASP A 54 -8.40 -2.82 16.05
C ASP A 54 -8.15 -1.62 15.12
N GLY A 55 -9.20 -1.19 14.43
CA GLY A 55 -9.12 0.01 13.61
C GLY A 55 -8.80 -0.20 12.14
N VAL A 56 -8.46 -1.41 11.72
CA VAL A 56 -8.30 -1.73 10.31
C VAL A 56 -8.75 -3.16 10.04
N ASP A 57 -9.57 -3.33 9.01
CA ASP A 57 -10.01 -4.66 8.59
C ASP A 57 -8.90 -5.33 7.77
N VAL A 58 -8.61 -6.58 8.08
CA VAL A 58 -7.66 -7.38 7.31
C VAL A 58 -8.42 -8.51 6.62
N ILE A 59 -8.34 -8.53 5.30
CA ILE A 59 -8.98 -9.55 4.47
C ILE A 59 -7.91 -10.55 4.05
N VAL A 60 -8.18 -11.84 4.22
CA VAL A 60 -7.28 -12.89 3.70
C VAL A 60 -7.43 -12.94 2.19
N ASP A 61 -6.34 -12.65 1.48
CA ASP A 61 -6.32 -12.67 0.04
C ASP A 61 -4.89 -12.87 -0.46
N ASP A 62 -4.75 -13.49 -1.63
CA ASP A 62 -3.46 -13.74 -2.26
C ASP A 62 -3.29 -12.80 -3.44
N ILE A 63 -2.30 -11.92 -3.39
CA ILE A 63 -2.05 -10.94 -4.45
C ILE A 63 -1.74 -11.59 -5.80
N THR A 64 -1.26 -12.84 -5.82
CA THR A 64 -1.01 -13.55 -7.07
C THR A 64 -2.30 -14.05 -7.74
N SER A 65 -3.40 -14.07 -7.00
CA SER A 65 -4.73 -14.46 -7.49
C SER A 65 -5.81 -13.70 -6.70
N PRO A 66 -5.87 -12.36 -6.85
CA PRO A 66 -6.73 -11.55 -5.99
C PRO A 66 -8.21 -11.75 -6.29
N ILE A 67 -9.01 -11.64 -5.23
CA ILE A 67 -10.47 -11.66 -5.35
C ILE A 67 -10.93 -10.23 -5.65
N LEU A 68 -11.13 -9.94 -6.93
CA LEU A 68 -11.34 -8.58 -7.42
C LEU A 68 -12.46 -7.79 -6.73
N PRO A 69 -13.62 -8.38 -6.37
CA PRO A 69 -14.65 -7.60 -5.68
C PRO A 69 -14.21 -6.91 -4.39
N HIS A 70 -13.18 -7.42 -3.69
CA HIS A 70 -12.67 -6.76 -2.50
C HIS A 70 -12.11 -5.36 -2.78
N TYR A 71 -11.62 -5.14 -4.00
CA TYR A 71 -10.91 -3.92 -4.37
C TYR A 71 -11.77 -2.93 -5.15
N GLU A 72 -13.05 -3.20 -5.26
CA GLU A 72 -13.96 -2.33 -6.00
C GLU A 72 -14.01 -0.94 -5.37
N GLY A 73 -13.80 0.09 -6.18
CA GLY A 73 -13.83 1.48 -5.73
C GLY A 73 -12.56 1.96 -5.04
N ILE A 74 -11.54 1.12 -4.95
CA ILE A 74 -10.24 1.50 -4.37
C ILE A 74 -9.44 2.31 -5.38
N ASP A 75 -8.90 3.44 -4.96
CA ASP A 75 -8.11 4.30 -5.86
C ASP A 75 -6.60 4.18 -5.65
N LEU A 76 -6.15 3.48 -4.62
CA LEU A 76 -4.73 3.23 -4.37
C LEU A 76 -4.50 1.81 -3.85
N ILE A 77 -3.55 1.12 -4.46
CA ILE A 77 -2.95 -0.11 -3.91
C ILE A 77 -1.57 0.27 -3.38
N TYR A 78 -1.24 -0.10 -2.15
CA TYR A 78 0.10 0.17 -1.66
C TYR A 78 0.65 -1.00 -0.85
N SER A 79 1.96 -1.06 -0.72
CA SER A 79 2.60 -2.10 0.06
C SER A 79 3.88 -1.58 0.70
N MET A 80 4.09 -2.02 1.94
CA MET A 80 5.26 -1.67 2.74
C MET A 80 6.23 -2.85 2.70
N ARG A 81 7.41 -2.61 2.14
CA ARG A 81 8.50 -3.59 2.05
C ARG A 81 8.08 -4.93 1.42
N PRO A 82 7.41 -4.93 0.27
CA PRO A 82 6.99 -6.18 -0.34
C PRO A 82 8.20 -6.95 -0.89
N PRO A 83 8.10 -8.30 -0.93
CA PRO A 83 9.05 -9.06 -1.73
C PRO A 83 9.02 -8.59 -3.19
N ALA A 84 10.19 -8.46 -3.81
CA ALA A 84 10.30 -7.92 -5.16
C ALA A 84 9.46 -8.70 -6.17
N GLU A 85 9.36 -10.01 -6.02
CA GLU A 85 8.59 -10.87 -6.93
C GLU A 85 7.08 -10.63 -6.87
N LEU A 86 6.57 -9.97 -5.82
CA LEU A 86 5.14 -9.66 -5.71
C LEU A 86 4.77 -8.31 -6.33
N VAL A 87 5.74 -7.44 -6.59
CA VAL A 87 5.48 -6.11 -7.13
C VAL A 87 4.75 -6.15 -8.48
N PRO A 88 5.11 -7.02 -9.44
CA PRO A 88 4.36 -7.09 -10.70
C PRO A 88 2.88 -7.44 -10.50
N TYR A 89 2.56 -8.28 -9.54
CA TYR A 89 1.15 -8.63 -9.25
C TYR A 89 0.37 -7.44 -8.70
N MET A 90 1.03 -6.61 -7.88
CA MET A 90 0.41 -5.39 -7.38
C MET A 90 0.11 -4.41 -8.51
N ALA A 91 1.04 -4.27 -9.46
CA ALA A 91 0.85 -3.45 -10.64
C ALA A 91 -0.31 -3.98 -11.51
N ASP A 92 -0.40 -5.29 -11.70
CA ASP A 92 -1.48 -5.90 -12.47
C ASP A 92 -2.84 -5.64 -11.81
N LEU A 93 -2.94 -5.79 -10.49
CA LEU A 93 -4.17 -5.49 -9.77
C LEU A 93 -4.56 -4.02 -9.93
N ALA A 94 -3.61 -3.11 -9.71
CA ALA A 94 -3.86 -1.69 -9.83
C ALA A 94 -4.35 -1.32 -11.24
N LYS A 95 -3.70 -1.86 -12.25
CA LYS A 95 -4.11 -1.65 -13.65
C LYS A 95 -5.53 -2.16 -13.89
N THR A 96 -5.85 -3.35 -13.38
CA THR A 96 -7.15 -3.97 -13.57
C THR A 96 -8.28 -3.13 -12.97
N ILE A 97 -8.06 -2.53 -11.80
CA ILE A 97 -9.08 -1.73 -11.11
C ILE A 97 -8.95 -0.23 -11.39
N SER A 98 -8.02 0.16 -12.25
CA SER A 98 -7.75 1.57 -12.58
C SER A 98 -7.34 2.41 -11.36
N ALA A 99 -6.50 1.82 -10.51
CA ALA A 99 -5.94 2.47 -9.33
C ALA A 99 -4.46 2.79 -9.54
N ASP A 100 -3.94 3.70 -8.75
CA ASP A 100 -2.50 3.91 -8.67
C ASP A 100 -1.89 2.85 -7.74
N VAL A 101 -0.59 2.64 -7.85
CA VAL A 101 0.11 1.71 -6.97
C VAL A 101 1.38 2.36 -6.41
N ILE A 102 1.58 2.18 -5.10
CA ILE A 102 2.76 2.69 -4.39
C ILE A 102 3.43 1.52 -3.69
N VAL A 103 4.76 1.46 -3.78
CA VAL A 103 5.55 0.54 -2.97
C VAL A 103 6.63 1.30 -2.22
N LYS A 104 6.83 0.93 -0.97
CA LYS A 104 7.94 1.39 -0.15
C LYS A 104 8.91 0.21 -0.04
N PRO A 105 9.95 0.14 -0.89
CA PRO A 105 10.83 -1.04 -0.92
C PRO A 105 11.69 -1.16 0.33
N LEU A 106 12.20 -2.36 0.56
CA LEU A 106 12.99 -2.69 1.74
C LEU A 106 14.33 -1.94 1.77
N SER A 107 14.96 -1.79 0.63
CA SER A 107 16.26 -1.15 0.55
C SER A 107 16.47 -0.51 -0.83
N SER A 108 17.49 -0.91 -1.55
CA SER A 108 17.87 -0.33 -2.83
C SER A 108 17.25 -1.02 -4.04
N GLU A 109 16.31 -1.94 -3.83
CA GLU A 109 15.60 -2.57 -4.94
C GLU A 109 14.55 -1.62 -5.50
N TYR A 110 14.60 -1.39 -6.81
CA TYR A 110 13.73 -0.44 -7.48
C TYR A 110 12.87 -1.16 -8.52
N PRO A 111 11.54 -0.95 -8.47
CA PRO A 111 10.68 -1.42 -9.56
C PRO A 111 11.03 -0.66 -10.84
N GLU A 112 11.25 -1.39 -11.93
CA GLU A 112 11.51 -0.76 -13.23
C GLU A 112 10.31 0.04 -13.70
N ARG A 113 10.57 1.18 -14.32
CA ARG A 113 9.56 2.06 -14.93
C ARG A 113 8.59 2.71 -13.94
N TRP A 114 8.94 2.71 -12.67
CA TRP A 114 8.16 3.41 -11.67
C TRP A 114 8.82 4.75 -11.36
N GLU A 115 8.00 5.72 -10.97
CA GLU A 115 8.49 7.03 -10.59
C GLU A 115 8.92 7.05 -9.13
N LEU A 116 10.12 7.54 -8.87
CA LEU A 116 10.59 7.77 -7.50
C LEU A 116 9.98 9.06 -6.99
N MET A 117 9.31 8.99 -5.85
CA MET A 117 8.72 10.13 -5.17
C MET A 117 9.46 10.34 -3.85
N ILE A 118 9.72 11.60 -3.53
CA ILE A 118 10.25 11.99 -2.24
C ILE A 118 9.31 13.02 -1.65
N ASN A 119 8.75 12.72 -0.49
CA ASN A 119 7.90 13.65 0.23
C ASN A 119 8.39 13.77 1.67
N GLY A 120 8.82 14.96 2.06
CA GLY A 120 9.49 15.14 3.34
C GLY A 120 10.77 14.29 3.40
N ASN A 121 10.83 13.39 4.38
CA ASN A 121 11.96 12.47 4.56
C ASN A 121 11.65 11.04 4.09
N THR A 122 10.58 10.86 3.33
CA THR A 122 10.13 9.54 2.88
C THR A 122 10.31 9.41 1.37
N ALA A 123 10.96 8.34 0.94
CA ALA A 123 11.09 7.99 -0.48
C ALA A 123 10.27 6.73 -0.78
N PHE A 124 9.56 6.72 -1.89
CA PHE A 124 8.73 5.60 -2.32
C PHE A 124 8.58 5.62 -3.83
N PHE A 125 8.07 4.54 -4.39
CA PHE A 125 7.84 4.43 -5.83
C PHE A 125 6.36 4.39 -6.14
N ILE A 126 5.97 5.07 -7.21
CA ILE A 126 4.58 5.16 -7.63
C ILE A 126 4.45 4.87 -9.13
N ARG A 127 3.35 4.23 -9.49
CA ARG A 127 2.94 4.06 -10.87
C ARG A 127 1.45 4.35 -10.99
N LYS A 128 1.08 5.14 -11.96
CA LYS A 128 -0.30 5.55 -12.20
C LYS A 128 -0.86 4.85 -13.43
N TYR A 129 -2.12 4.46 -13.33
CA TYR A 129 -2.83 3.79 -14.43
C TYR A 129 -4.08 4.55 -14.85
#